data_5b0746f7111909b9096cfae623bcf39d
#
_entry.id   5b0746f7111909b9096cfae623bcf39d
#
_cell.length_a   1.000
_cell.length_b   1.000
_cell.length_c   1.000
_cell.angle_alpha   90.00
_cell.angle_beta   90.00
_cell.angle_gamma   90.00
#
_symmetry.space_group_name_H-M   'P 1'
#
loop_
_entity.id
_entity.type
_entity.pdbx_description
1 polymer ?
#
loop_
_entity_poly.entity_id
_entity_poly.type
_entity_poly.pdbx_seq_one_letter_code
_entity_poly.pdbx_strand_id
1 'polypeptide(L)'
;IAEKTLVIFTSDNGAAVGSSLPLRAKKGSVYDGGIREPTVMWWPGQIPAGKTCREVAATIDLLPTLAGLCGGKLPERKIDGLDIWPLMSGLEGAKSPHEFYVLMHGPGTVRSGKWKFYPWKEGRSGRRREKQPANPSTYPVQLYDTVADIGEKNNLAGANTELTKRLQAVYKAHVEEIKKNRRP
;
A
#
# COMPACT_ATOMS: atom_id res chain seq x y z
N ILE A 1 16.48 -1.85 -28.98
CA ILE A 1 15.13 -1.55 -28.43
C ILE A 1 15.14 -1.24 -26.94
N ALA A 2 16.25 -1.47 -26.24
CA ALA A 2 16.36 -1.32 -24.79
C ALA A 2 15.96 0.09 -24.30
N GLU A 3 16.43 1.14 -24.97
CA GLU A 3 16.13 2.54 -24.62
C GLU A 3 14.66 2.92 -24.80
N LYS A 4 13.90 2.08 -25.50
CA LYS A 4 12.45 2.25 -25.73
C LYS A 4 11.60 1.22 -24.97
N THR A 5 12.21 0.51 -24.01
CA THR A 5 11.54 -0.57 -23.31
C THR A 5 11.60 -0.36 -21.79
N LEU A 6 10.44 -0.19 -21.16
CA LEU A 6 10.28 -0.26 -19.72
C LEU A 6 10.05 -1.70 -19.31
N VAL A 7 10.88 -2.22 -18.42
CA VAL A 7 10.70 -3.54 -17.80
C VAL A 7 10.31 -3.33 -16.35
N ILE A 8 9.20 -3.96 -15.94
CA ILE A 8 8.73 -3.96 -14.55
C ILE A 8 8.64 -5.42 -14.08
N PHE A 9 9.40 -5.75 -13.03
CA PHE A 9 9.32 -7.04 -12.36
C PHE A 9 8.73 -6.84 -10.98
N THR A 10 7.61 -7.47 -10.69
CA THR A 10 6.91 -7.40 -9.41
C THR A 10 6.15 -8.68 -9.14
N SER A 11 5.61 -8.83 -7.94
CA SER A 11 4.67 -9.90 -7.57
C SER A 11 3.26 -9.36 -7.47
N ASP A 12 2.27 -10.22 -7.59
CA ASP A 12 0.84 -9.91 -7.44
C ASP A 12 0.41 -9.80 -5.96
N ASN A 13 1.15 -10.45 -5.07
CA ASN A 13 0.90 -10.49 -3.62
C ASN A 13 2.10 -11.06 -2.87
N GLY A 14 2.10 -10.91 -1.55
CA GLY A 14 3.15 -11.43 -0.70
C GLY A 14 3.26 -12.97 -0.74
N ALA A 15 4.34 -13.51 -0.19
CA ALA A 15 4.70 -14.92 -0.28
C ALA A 15 3.58 -15.86 0.18
N ALA A 16 3.18 -16.77 -0.69
CA ALA A 16 2.28 -17.89 -0.34
C ALA A 16 3.05 -19.01 0.39
N VAL A 17 4.27 -19.28 -0.08
CA VAL A 17 5.21 -20.29 0.43
C VAL A 17 6.51 -19.57 0.80
N GLY A 18 7.30 -20.15 1.71
CA GLY A 18 8.54 -19.55 2.17
C GLY A 18 8.31 -18.50 3.27
N SER A 19 9.12 -17.45 3.31
CA SER A 19 9.12 -16.41 4.34
C SER A 19 8.83 -15.03 3.77
N SER A 20 8.02 -14.25 4.46
CA SER A 20 7.86 -12.81 4.24
C SER A 20 8.66 -11.97 5.23
N LEU A 21 9.45 -12.59 6.11
CA LEU A 21 10.24 -11.88 7.11
C LEU A 21 11.13 -10.82 6.47
N PRO A 22 11.29 -9.65 7.11
CA PRO A 22 10.78 -9.26 8.43
C PRO A 22 9.33 -8.78 8.45
N LEU A 23 8.63 -8.79 7.33
CA LEU A 23 7.24 -8.34 7.19
C LEU A 23 6.28 -9.28 7.92
N ARG A 24 5.20 -8.71 8.47
CA ARG A 24 4.17 -9.48 9.16
C ARG A 24 3.26 -10.22 8.19
N ALA A 25 2.94 -11.48 8.53
CA ALA A 25 2.02 -12.35 7.82
C ALA A 25 2.49 -12.73 6.39
N LYS A 26 1.57 -13.21 5.54
CA LYS A 26 1.80 -13.71 4.18
C LYS A 26 0.58 -13.48 3.31
N LYS A 27 0.58 -14.01 2.07
CA LYS A 27 -0.54 -14.01 1.12
C LYS A 27 -1.89 -14.25 1.81
N GLY A 28 -2.88 -13.42 1.47
CA GLY A 28 -4.23 -13.46 2.04
C GLY A 28 -4.39 -12.62 3.30
N SER A 29 -3.34 -11.93 3.75
CA SER A 29 -3.36 -10.94 4.82
C SER A 29 -3.21 -9.53 4.25
N VAL A 30 -3.73 -8.53 4.95
CA VAL A 30 -3.51 -7.10 4.66
C VAL A 30 -2.36 -6.48 5.44
N TYR A 31 -1.66 -7.26 6.27
CA TYR A 31 -0.36 -6.87 6.80
C TYR A 31 0.70 -6.87 5.69
N ASP A 32 1.80 -6.15 5.90
CA ASP A 32 2.79 -5.91 4.83
C ASP A 32 3.33 -7.19 4.19
N GLY A 33 3.46 -8.29 4.93
CA GLY A 33 3.88 -9.56 4.36
C GLY A 33 2.90 -10.21 3.36
N GLY A 34 1.66 -9.72 3.29
CA GLY A 34 0.67 -10.18 2.33
C GLY A 34 0.45 -9.27 1.13
N ILE A 35 0.86 -7.99 1.24
CA ILE A 35 0.51 -6.94 0.26
C ILE A 35 1.67 -6.05 -0.18
N ARG A 36 2.84 -6.17 0.43
CA ARG A 36 4.03 -5.42 0.05
C ARG A 36 4.96 -6.32 -0.75
N GLU A 37 5.05 -6.04 -2.04
CA GLU A 37 5.79 -6.84 -3.01
C GLU A 37 7.12 -6.18 -3.37
N PRO A 38 8.16 -6.98 -3.62
CA PRO A 38 9.37 -6.47 -4.25
C PRO A 38 9.03 -6.01 -5.67
N THR A 39 9.49 -4.81 -6.02
CA THR A 39 9.30 -4.26 -7.37
C THR A 39 10.62 -3.74 -7.87
N VAL A 40 11.03 -4.19 -9.05
CA VAL A 40 12.24 -3.74 -9.73
C VAL A 40 11.82 -3.19 -11.09
N MET A 41 12.32 -2.01 -11.43
CA MET A 41 12.04 -1.36 -12.70
C MET A 41 13.36 -1.03 -13.42
N TRP A 42 13.33 -1.18 -14.73
CA TRP A 42 14.50 -0.93 -15.56
C TRP A 42 14.08 -0.27 -16.87
N TRP A 43 14.70 0.87 -17.16
CA TRP A 43 14.57 1.57 -18.42
C TRP A 43 15.82 2.44 -18.65
N PRO A 44 16.75 2.02 -19.49
CA PRO A 44 17.99 2.75 -19.73
C PRO A 44 17.75 4.19 -20.16
N GLY A 45 18.48 5.11 -19.55
CA GLY A 45 18.36 6.55 -19.84
C GLY A 45 17.13 7.24 -19.25
N GLN A 46 16.15 6.49 -18.72
CA GLN A 46 14.92 7.03 -18.13
C GLN A 46 14.82 6.76 -16.61
N ILE A 47 15.24 5.59 -16.17
CA ILE A 47 15.25 5.20 -14.76
C ILE A 47 16.71 5.05 -14.31
N PRO A 48 17.17 5.81 -13.30
CA PRO A 48 18.53 5.74 -12.80
C PRO A 48 18.83 4.36 -12.19
N ALA A 49 19.96 3.78 -12.56
CA ALA A 49 20.40 2.50 -11.98
C ALA A 49 20.75 2.63 -10.50
N GLY A 50 20.53 1.57 -9.73
CA GLY A 50 20.92 1.46 -8.31
C GLY A 50 20.13 2.36 -7.34
N LYS A 51 19.07 3.00 -7.78
CA LYS A 51 18.21 3.81 -6.90
C LYS A 51 17.18 2.94 -6.19
N THR A 52 16.86 3.33 -4.97
CA THR A 52 15.76 2.73 -4.18
C THR A 52 14.76 3.81 -3.82
N CYS A 53 13.50 3.62 -4.21
CA CYS A 53 12.39 4.45 -3.77
C CYS A 53 11.67 3.76 -2.61
N ARG A 54 11.37 4.51 -1.53
CA ARG A 54 10.64 4.02 -0.35
C ARG A 54 9.26 4.67 -0.19
N GLU A 55 8.86 5.48 -1.15
CA GLU A 55 7.56 6.12 -1.19
C GLU A 55 6.45 5.08 -1.49
N VAL A 56 5.24 5.38 -1.03
CA VAL A 56 4.08 4.50 -1.25
C VAL A 56 3.66 4.58 -2.72
N ALA A 57 3.57 3.43 -3.35
CA ALA A 57 3.02 3.25 -4.70
C ALA A 57 2.24 1.92 -4.73
N ALA A 58 1.34 1.78 -5.68
CA ALA A 58 0.51 0.59 -5.82
C ALA A 58 0.39 0.17 -7.29
N THR A 59 0.04 -1.09 -7.54
CA THR A 59 -0.12 -1.61 -8.91
C THR A 59 -1.19 -0.87 -9.72
N ILE A 60 -2.19 -0.29 -9.06
CA ILE A 60 -3.22 0.54 -9.71
C ILE A 60 -2.63 1.82 -10.34
N ASP A 61 -1.47 2.29 -9.87
CA ASP A 61 -0.79 3.48 -10.35
C ASP A 61 -0.12 3.26 -11.72
N LEU A 62 0.10 2.02 -12.10
CA LEU A 62 0.71 1.70 -13.40
C LEU A 62 -0.16 2.16 -14.57
N LEU A 63 -1.50 2.05 -14.47
CA LEU A 63 -2.37 2.47 -15.55
C LEU A 63 -2.25 3.97 -15.87
N PRO A 64 -2.44 4.91 -14.94
CA PRO A 64 -2.29 6.34 -15.24
C PRO A 64 -0.85 6.72 -15.61
N THR A 65 0.15 6.11 -14.99
CA THR A 65 1.56 6.37 -15.30
C THR A 65 1.91 5.95 -16.73
N LEU A 66 1.55 4.73 -17.12
CA LEU A 66 1.84 4.23 -18.48
C LEU A 66 1.01 4.96 -19.54
N ALA A 67 -0.24 5.32 -19.24
CA ALA A 67 -1.03 6.15 -20.14
C ALA A 67 -0.37 7.49 -20.40
N GLY A 68 0.14 8.17 -19.37
CA GLY A 68 0.90 9.42 -19.52
C GLY A 68 2.15 9.26 -20.37
N LEU A 69 2.95 8.21 -20.14
CA LEU A 69 4.17 7.91 -20.89
C LEU A 69 3.92 7.59 -22.37
N CYS A 70 2.79 6.97 -22.69
CA CYS A 70 2.43 6.58 -24.06
C CYS A 70 1.53 7.60 -24.77
N GLY A 71 1.18 8.74 -24.13
CA GLY A 71 0.20 9.69 -24.68
C GLY A 71 -1.22 9.12 -24.78
N GLY A 72 -1.51 8.08 -23.99
CA GLY A 72 -2.83 7.43 -23.94
C GLY A 72 -3.85 8.25 -23.14
N LYS A 73 -5.13 7.97 -23.38
CA LYS A 73 -6.23 8.58 -22.64
C LYS A 73 -6.66 7.68 -21.48
N LEU A 74 -6.88 8.26 -20.33
CA LEU A 74 -7.50 7.57 -19.21
C LEU A 74 -9.02 7.43 -19.43
N PRO A 75 -9.67 6.44 -18.78
CA PRO A 75 -11.13 6.35 -18.81
C PRO A 75 -11.77 7.60 -18.19
N GLU A 76 -12.92 8.01 -18.70
CA GLU A 76 -13.66 9.18 -18.17
C GLU A 76 -14.12 9.00 -16.72
N ARG A 77 -14.33 7.74 -16.30
CA ARG A 77 -14.68 7.43 -14.91
C ARG A 77 -13.50 7.64 -13.97
N LYS A 78 -13.80 8.00 -12.74
CA LYS A 78 -12.79 8.04 -11.66
C LYS A 78 -12.06 6.71 -11.54
N ILE A 79 -10.75 6.78 -11.46
CA ILE A 79 -9.84 5.68 -11.09
C ILE A 79 -9.09 6.06 -9.82
N ASP A 80 -8.63 5.07 -9.05
CA ASP A 80 -7.96 5.31 -7.77
C ASP A 80 -6.43 5.40 -7.94
N GLY A 81 -5.88 4.89 -9.04
CA GLY A 81 -4.46 5.00 -9.36
C GLY A 81 -4.06 6.42 -9.72
N LEU A 82 -2.84 6.80 -9.37
CA LEU A 82 -2.23 8.10 -9.62
C LEU A 82 -0.93 7.95 -10.38
N ASP A 83 -0.50 8.99 -11.09
CA ASP A 83 0.78 8.96 -11.81
C ASP A 83 1.94 8.94 -10.80
N ILE A 84 2.78 7.89 -10.90
CA ILE A 84 3.98 7.69 -10.09
C ILE A 84 5.26 7.80 -10.93
N TRP A 85 5.21 8.35 -12.14
CA TRP A 85 6.40 8.54 -12.95
C TRP A 85 7.52 9.31 -12.22
N PRO A 86 7.23 10.37 -11.44
CA PRO A 86 8.27 11.06 -10.67
C PRO A 86 9.02 10.14 -9.69
N LEU A 87 8.34 9.14 -9.11
CA LEU A 87 8.98 8.15 -8.23
C LEU A 87 9.82 7.15 -9.05
N MET A 88 9.29 6.68 -10.19
CA MET A 88 9.95 5.71 -11.05
C MET A 88 11.21 6.28 -11.71
N SER A 89 11.13 7.52 -12.17
CA SER A 89 12.27 8.24 -12.82
C SER A 89 13.33 8.69 -11.81
N GLY A 90 13.08 8.53 -10.51
CA GLY A 90 14.03 8.95 -9.48
C GLY A 90 14.18 10.47 -9.37
N LEU A 91 13.14 11.23 -9.71
CA LEU A 91 13.11 12.69 -9.55
C LEU A 91 13.43 13.07 -8.11
N GLU A 92 14.40 13.95 -7.93
CA GLU A 92 14.81 14.38 -6.60
C GLU A 92 13.66 15.05 -5.84
N GLY A 93 13.48 14.66 -4.58
CA GLY A 93 12.40 15.16 -3.73
C GLY A 93 11.00 14.62 -4.07
N ALA A 94 10.86 13.74 -5.07
CA ALA A 94 9.56 13.15 -5.40
C ALA A 94 8.95 12.43 -4.21
N LYS A 95 7.67 12.68 -3.99
CA LYS A 95 6.85 12.07 -2.93
C LYS A 95 5.70 11.29 -3.54
N SER A 96 5.20 10.31 -2.80
CA SER A 96 3.99 9.59 -3.19
C SER A 96 2.85 10.58 -3.47
N PRO A 97 2.14 10.44 -4.58
CA PRO A 97 0.93 11.23 -4.83
C PRO A 97 -0.23 10.82 -3.92
N HIS A 98 -0.12 9.68 -3.24
CA HIS A 98 -1.13 9.21 -2.30
C HIS A 98 -0.93 9.82 -0.91
N GLU A 99 -1.72 10.82 -0.54
CA GLU A 99 -1.84 11.24 0.85
C GLU A 99 -2.40 10.09 1.70
N PHE A 100 -3.41 9.41 1.16
CA PHE A 100 -4.01 8.21 1.74
C PHE A 100 -4.18 7.14 0.65
N TYR A 101 -3.67 5.95 0.89
CA TYR A 101 -3.94 4.77 0.09
C TYR A 101 -4.83 3.81 0.89
N VAL A 102 -6.02 3.52 0.37
CA VAL A 102 -6.98 2.62 1.03
C VAL A 102 -7.05 1.31 0.27
N LEU A 103 -6.64 0.23 0.92
CA LEU A 103 -6.76 -1.12 0.39
C LEU A 103 -8.02 -1.78 0.94
N MET A 104 -8.94 -2.16 0.05
CA MET A 104 -10.19 -2.82 0.40
C MET A 104 -10.12 -4.34 0.13
N HIS A 105 -9.35 -5.04 0.95
CA HIS A 105 -9.35 -6.51 0.98
C HIS A 105 -9.74 -6.98 2.38
N GLY A 106 -10.77 -7.83 2.48
CA GLY A 106 -11.35 -8.17 3.78
C GLY A 106 -11.82 -6.91 4.51
N PRO A 107 -11.36 -6.70 5.76
CA PRO A 107 -11.75 -5.52 6.53
C PRO A 107 -11.02 -4.22 6.13
N GLY A 108 -10.12 -4.27 5.14
CA GLY A 108 -9.40 -3.10 4.62
C GLY A 108 -8.30 -2.52 5.53
N THR A 109 -7.51 -1.59 4.98
CA THR A 109 -6.47 -0.83 5.70
C THR A 109 -6.23 0.52 5.04
N VAL A 110 -5.69 1.48 5.78
CA VAL A 110 -5.29 2.80 5.27
C VAL A 110 -3.79 2.97 5.46
N ARG A 111 -3.10 3.34 4.39
CA ARG A 111 -1.70 3.76 4.41
C ARG A 111 -1.61 5.28 4.23
N SER A 112 -0.79 5.94 5.04
CA SER A 112 -0.44 7.35 4.89
C SER A 112 1.02 7.55 5.28
N GLY A 113 1.88 7.76 4.29
CA GLY A 113 3.32 7.78 4.48
C GLY A 113 3.83 6.56 5.25
N LYS A 114 4.44 6.76 6.42
CA LYS A 114 4.92 5.67 7.29
C LYS A 114 3.83 4.99 8.11
N TRP A 115 2.67 5.59 8.21
CA TRP A 115 1.58 5.11 9.05
C TRP A 115 0.70 4.10 8.32
N LYS A 116 0.34 3.02 9.01
CA LYS A 116 -0.60 2.02 8.51
C LYS A 116 -1.66 1.74 9.57
N PHE A 117 -2.89 1.99 9.20
CA PHE A 117 -4.06 1.92 10.08
C PHE A 117 -4.97 0.77 9.68
N TYR A 118 -5.47 0.06 10.67
CA TYR A 118 -6.43 -1.03 10.52
C TYR A 118 -7.68 -0.72 11.36
N PRO A 119 -8.86 -0.65 10.73
CA PRO A 119 -10.12 -0.31 11.40
C PRO A 119 -10.72 -1.47 12.23
N TRP A 120 -9.92 -2.44 12.63
CA TRP A 120 -10.36 -3.59 13.43
C TRP A 120 -9.32 -3.97 14.48
N LYS A 121 -9.81 -4.71 15.51
CA LYS A 121 -8.97 -5.22 16.58
C LYS A 121 -7.99 -6.28 16.05
N GLU A 122 -6.80 -6.29 16.60
CA GLU A 122 -5.77 -7.30 16.33
C GLU A 122 -6.29 -8.73 16.47
N GLY A 123 -5.85 -9.64 15.57
CA GLY A 123 -6.33 -11.04 15.54
C GLY A 123 -7.56 -11.27 14.64
N ARG A 124 -8.09 -10.26 13.94
CA ARG A 124 -9.22 -10.38 13.00
C ARG A 124 -8.82 -10.20 11.54
N SER A 125 -7.63 -10.59 11.12
CA SER A 125 -7.18 -10.44 9.74
C SER A 125 -7.50 -11.67 8.90
N GLY A 126 -8.32 -11.50 7.84
CA GLY A 126 -8.50 -12.45 6.76
C GLY A 126 -9.27 -13.74 7.08
N ARG A 127 -9.26 -14.68 6.11
CA ARG A 127 -9.92 -16.01 6.21
C ARG A 127 -9.20 -16.98 7.15
N ARG A 128 -7.92 -16.73 7.47
CA ARG A 128 -7.15 -17.49 8.48
C ARG A 128 -6.99 -16.63 9.73
N ARG A 129 -7.45 -17.16 10.87
CA ARG A 129 -7.13 -16.58 12.19
C ARG A 129 -5.60 -16.56 12.32
N GLU A 130 -4.99 -15.38 12.32
CA GLU A 130 -3.60 -15.26 12.78
C GLU A 130 -3.53 -15.71 14.23
N LYS A 131 -2.43 -16.37 14.59
CA LYS A 131 -2.13 -16.58 16.00
C LYS A 131 -2.11 -15.21 16.67
N GLN A 132 -2.89 -15.04 17.72
CA GLN A 132 -2.88 -13.80 18.48
C GLN A 132 -1.44 -13.51 18.93
N PRO A 133 -0.97 -12.26 18.85
CA PRO A 133 0.31 -11.89 19.41
C PRO A 133 0.34 -12.22 20.91
N ALA A 134 1.53 -12.49 21.45
CA ALA A 134 1.71 -12.83 22.86
C ALA A 134 1.14 -11.75 23.81
N ASN A 135 1.05 -10.51 23.35
CA ASN A 135 0.45 -9.38 24.07
C ASN A 135 -0.52 -8.63 23.12
N PRO A 136 -1.77 -9.10 22.95
CA PRO A 136 -2.73 -8.41 22.09
C PRO A 136 -3.08 -7.04 22.68
N SER A 137 -2.99 -6.01 21.85
CA SER A 137 -3.47 -4.68 22.24
C SER A 137 -4.95 -4.73 22.59
N THR A 138 -5.33 -4.11 23.70
CA THR A 138 -6.73 -3.94 24.11
C THR A 138 -7.46 -2.91 23.24
N TYR A 139 -6.73 -2.15 22.42
CA TYR A 139 -7.30 -1.11 21.57
C TYR A 139 -8.13 -1.73 20.42
N PRO A 140 -9.31 -1.16 20.10
CA PRO A 140 -10.23 -1.76 19.13
C PRO A 140 -9.77 -1.63 17.67
N VAL A 141 -8.72 -0.84 17.41
CA VAL A 141 -8.11 -0.61 16.10
C VAL A 141 -6.59 -0.67 16.21
N GLN A 142 -5.89 -0.70 15.07
CA GLN A 142 -4.45 -0.81 15.06
C GLN A 142 -3.83 0.34 14.25
N LEU A 143 -2.68 0.83 14.71
CA LEU A 143 -1.85 1.82 14.02
C LEU A 143 -0.38 1.45 14.17
N TYR A 144 0.34 1.36 13.08
CA TYR A 144 1.76 1.03 13.06
C TYR A 144 2.58 2.08 12.31
N ASP A 145 3.79 2.36 12.81
CA ASP A 145 4.85 3.05 12.08
C ASP A 145 5.67 1.98 11.33
N THR A 146 5.37 1.74 10.08
CA THR A 146 5.99 0.66 9.30
C THR A 146 7.43 0.96 8.87
N VAL A 147 7.96 2.15 9.18
CA VAL A 147 9.39 2.49 9.02
C VAL A 147 10.16 2.07 10.27
N ALA A 148 9.68 2.44 11.45
CA ALA A 148 10.30 2.08 12.73
C ALA A 148 10.00 0.64 13.14
N ASP A 149 8.83 0.12 12.75
CA ASP A 149 8.34 -1.23 13.07
C ASP A 149 7.86 -1.95 11.80
N ILE A 150 8.81 -2.40 11.01
CA ILE A 150 8.54 -3.12 9.75
C ILE A 150 7.75 -4.42 9.95
N GLY A 151 7.78 -4.97 11.15
CA GLY A 151 7.07 -6.20 11.54
C GLY A 151 5.67 -5.96 12.07
N GLU A 152 5.20 -4.71 12.16
CA GLU A 152 3.86 -4.35 12.63
C GLU A 152 3.52 -4.99 14.00
N LYS A 153 4.44 -4.88 14.97
CA LYS A 153 4.37 -5.54 16.28
C LYS A 153 3.82 -4.61 17.37
N ASN A 154 4.09 -3.31 17.27
CA ASN A 154 3.80 -2.33 18.30
C ASN A 154 2.61 -1.47 17.89
N ASN A 155 1.43 -1.78 18.41
CA ASN A 155 0.22 -0.99 18.12
C ASN A 155 0.28 0.37 18.82
N LEU A 156 0.38 1.44 18.05
CA LEU A 156 0.50 2.83 18.50
C LEU A 156 -0.85 3.58 18.51
N ALA A 157 -1.97 2.91 18.26
CA ALA A 157 -3.28 3.57 18.14
C ALA A 157 -3.68 4.34 19.41
N GLY A 158 -3.38 3.79 20.59
CA GLY A 158 -3.65 4.44 21.86
C GLY A 158 -2.74 5.65 22.15
N ALA A 159 -1.49 5.60 21.69
CA ALA A 159 -0.53 6.70 21.85
C ALA A 159 -0.72 7.83 20.83
N ASN A 160 -1.44 7.58 19.71
CA ASN A 160 -1.64 8.53 18.62
C ASN A 160 -3.13 8.69 18.30
N THR A 161 -3.93 9.06 19.29
CA THR A 161 -5.40 9.06 19.22
C THR A 161 -5.94 9.97 18.12
N GLU A 162 -5.39 11.16 17.92
CA GLU A 162 -5.88 12.10 16.90
C GLU A 162 -5.58 11.59 15.48
N LEU A 163 -4.38 11.08 15.24
CA LEU A 163 -4.04 10.46 13.97
C LEU A 163 -4.94 9.21 13.71
N THR A 164 -5.15 8.40 14.72
CA THR A 164 -6.02 7.22 14.66
C THR A 164 -7.45 7.61 14.25
N LYS A 165 -8.02 8.65 14.86
CA LYS A 165 -9.35 9.19 14.50
C LYS A 165 -9.39 9.70 13.06
N ARG A 166 -8.35 10.43 12.64
CA ARG A 166 -8.24 10.95 11.26
C ARG A 166 -8.24 9.81 10.23
N LEU A 167 -7.39 8.81 10.42
CA LEU A 167 -7.31 7.66 9.51
C LEU A 167 -8.58 6.82 9.52
N GLN A 168 -9.25 6.70 10.66
CA GLN A 168 -10.55 6.05 10.75
C GLN A 168 -11.64 6.83 9.99
N ALA A 169 -11.61 8.15 10.01
CA ALA A 169 -12.53 8.99 9.24
C ALA A 169 -12.29 8.81 7.72
N VAL A 170 -11.02 8.82 7.27
CA VAL A 170 -10.64 8.54 5.88
C VAL A 170 -11.18 7.18 5.43
N TYR A 171 -10.95 6.13 6.23
CA TYR A 171 -11.45 4.80 5.93
C TYR A 171 -12.98 4.77 5.77
N LYS A 172 -13.71 5.37 6.70
CA LYS A 172 -15.19 5.42 6.65
C LYS A 172 -15.69 6.17 5.42
N ALA A 173 -15.08 7.32 5.11
CA ALA A 173 -15.43 8.10 3.92
C ALA A 173 -15.24 7.30 2.63
N HIS A 174 -14.11 6.58 2.50
CA HIS A 174 -13.82 5.74 1.35
C HIS A 174 -14.80 4.56 1.23
N VAL A 175 -15.18 3.93 2.34
CA VAL A 175 -16.21 2.86 2.34
C VAL A 175 -17.55 3.39 1.83
N GLU A 176 -17.97 4.58 2.26
CA GLU A 176 -19.22 5.19 1.79
C GLU A 176 -19.14 5.59 0.31
N GLU A 177 -17.99 6.07 -0.15
CA GLU A 177 -17.76 6.35 -1.57
C GLU A 177 -17.90 5.09 -2.44
N ILE A 178 -17.29 3.98 -2.03
CA ILE A 178 -17.41 2.69 -2.73
C ILE A 178 -18.87 2.24 -2.80
N LYS A 179 -19.62 2.36 -1.69
CA LYS A 179 -21.04 1.99 -1.68
C LYS A 179 -21.87 2.79 -2.68
N LYS A 180 -21.61 4.10 -2.76
CA LYS A 180 -22.29 5.00 -3.72
C LYS A 180 -21.94 4.70 -5.17
N ASN A 181 -20.70 4.30 -5.44
CA ASN A 181 -20.16 4.05 -6.77
C ASN A 181 -20.20 2.56 -7.19
N ARG A 182 -20.76 1.71 -6.33
CA ARG A 182 -20.89 0.28 -6.63
C ARG A 182 -21.82 0.09 -7.82
N ARG A 183 -21.36 -0.68 -8.80
CA ARG A 183 -22.22 -1.09 -9.92
C ARG A 183 -23.34 -2.02 -9.41
N PRO A 184 -24.53 -1.91 -9.98
CA PRO A 184 -25.59 -2.88 -9.75
C PRO A 184 -25.20 -4.29 -10.19
#